data_6e7e4ba7fb62430386c89d923271b9a2
#
_entry.id   6e7e4ba7fb62430386c89d923271b9a2
#
_cell.length_a   1.000
_cell.length_b   1.000
_cell.length_c   1.000
_cell.angle_alpha   90.00
_cell.angle_beta   90.00
_cell.angle_gamma   90.00
#
_symmetry.space_group_name_H-M   'P 1'
#
loop_
_entity.id
_entity.type
_entity.pdbx_description
1 polymer ?
#
loop_
_entity_poly.entity_id
_entity_poly.type
_entity_poly.pdbx_seq_one_letter_code
_entity_poly.pdbx_strand_id
1 'polypeptide(L)'
;MSDLDEIYQELIIDHNRRPRNFGKPSKSTNYAKGHNPLCGDEVEFYIDINNNKIINIQFTGIGCAISKGSASMFTETLINKNIDEAMRITSKFKKMVTTQNLNEDLNELDDLSLLSGISSYPARVKCAILSSHTIESAINNEQKTISTE
;
A
#
# COMPACT_ATOMS: atom_id res chain seq x y z
N MET A 1 13.23 17.05 -14.88
CA MET A 1 12.61 15.85 -14.29
C MET A 1 13.16 14.62 -14.96
N SER A 2 13.40 13.59 -14.20
CA SER A 2 13.84 12.31 -14.76
C SER A 2 12.63 11.57 -15.35
N ASP A 3 12.91 10.63 -16.26
CA ASP A 3 11.85 9.76 -16.82
C ASP A 3 11.14 8.97 -15.73
N LEU A 4 11.85 8.62 -14.64
CA LEU A 4 11.27 7.91 -13.49
C LEU A 4 10.20 8.75 -12.79
N ASP A 5 10.41 10.07 -12.68
CA ASP A 5 9.43 10.94 -12.06
C ASP A 5 8.13 11.02 -12.88
N GLU A 6 8.25 11.02 -14.20
CA GLU A 6 7.09 11.03 -15.08
C GLU A 6 6.30 9.73 -14.98
N ILE A 7 7.00 8.59 -15.00
CA ILE A 7 6.38 7.27 -14.88
C ILE A 7 5.67 7.15 -13.54
N TYR A 8 6.32 7.60 -12.46
CA TYR A 8 5.74 7.62 -11.13
C TYR A 8 4.44 8.41 -11.09
N GLN A 9 4.45 9.63 -11.66
CA GLN A 9 3.26 10.48 -11.67
C GLN A 9 2.13 9.86 -12.48
N GLU A 10 2.42 9.32 -13.66
CA GLU A 10 1.40 8.67 -14.49
C GLU A 10 0.79 7.48 -13.78
N LEU A 11 1.61 6.67 -13.12
CA LEU A 11 1.17 5.47 -12.42
C LEU A 11 0.24 5.83 -11.26
N ILE A 12 0.61 6.82 -10.46
CA ILE A 12 -0.20 7.29 -9.34
C ILE A 12 -1.52 7.88 -9.82
N ILE A 13 -1.49 8.68 -10.87
CA ILE A 13 -2.70 9.28 -11.44
C ILE A 13 -3.65 8.20 -11.94
N ASP A 14 -3.13 7.22 -12.66
CA ASP A 14 -3.95 6.13 -13.20
C ASP A 14 -4.60 5.31 -12.09
N HIS A 15 -3.83 4.92 -11.08
CA HIS A 15 -4.36 4.14 -9.96
C HIS A 15 -5.33 4.96 -9.10
N ASN A 16 -5.16 6.28 -9.05
CA ASN A 16 -6.10 7.14 -8.32
C ASN A 16 -7.42 7.30 -9.07
N ARG A 17 -7.37 7.42 -10.39
CA ARG A 17 -8.57 7.61 -11.22
C ARG A 17 -9.34 6.30 -11.39
N ARG A 18 -8.64 5.20 -11.54
CA ARG A 18 -9.20 3.88 -11.79
C ARG A 18 -8.59 2.87 -10.83
N PRO A 19 -8.92 3.00 -9.52
CA PRO A 19 -8.31 2.12 -8.54
C PRO A 19 -8.73 0.67 -8.78
N ARG A 20 -7.74 -0.23 -8.71
CA ARG A 20 -7.96 -1.66 -8.86
C ARG A 20 -8.42 -2.23 -7.55
N ASN A 21 -9.33 -3.21 -7.62
CA ASN A 21 -9.83 -3.91 -6.45
C ASN A 21 -10.43 -2.96 -5.40
N PHE A 22 -11.06 -1.88 -5.89
CA PHE A 22 -11.72 -0.91 -5.02
C PHE A 22 -13.13 -1.40 -4.69
N GLY A 23 -13.48 -1.34 -3.41
CA GLY A 23 -14.81 -1.72 -2.95
C GLY A 23 -14.75 -2.63 -1.75
N LYS A 24 -15.88 -2.75 -1.07
CA LYS A 24 -16.03 -3.61 0.09
C LYS A 24 -16.60 -4.96 -0.37
N PRO A 25 -15.89 -6.09 -0.13
CA PRO A 25 -16.43 -7.40 -0.47
C PRO A 25 -17.56 -7.79 0.48
N SER A 26 -18.36 -8.80 0.09
CA SER A 26 -19.42 -9.31 0.94
C SER A 26 -18.89 -9.93 2.22
N LYS A 27 -17.66 -10.49 2.18
CA LYS A 27 -16.99 -11.05 3.35
C LYS A 27 -15.48 -11.03 3.16
N SER A 28 -14.76 -11.02 4.25
CA SER A 28 -13.31 -11.16 4.26
C SER A 28 -12.90 -11.82 5.59
N THR A 29 -11.74 -12.48 5.58
CA THR A 29 -11.23 -13.10 6.81
C THR A 29 -10.50 -12.10 7.69
N ASN A 30 -9.89 -11.09 7.07
CA ASN A 30 -9.05 -10.13 7.76
C ASN A 30 -9.40 -8.71 7.31
N TYR A 31 -9.34 -7.78 8.25
CA TYR A 31 -9.72 -6.39 8.01
C TYR A 31 -8.89 -5.45 8.88
N ALA A 32 -8.56 -4.28 8.35
CA ALA A 32 -7.99 -3.21 9.14
C ALA A 32 -8.31 -1.85 8.53
N LYS A 33 -8.30 -0.84 9.38
CA LYS A 33 -8.49 0.55 8.98
C LYS A 33 -7.25 1.35 9.36
N GLY A 34 -6.82 2.21 8.45
CA GLY A 34 -5.70 3.11 8.69
C GLY A 34 -6.11 4.56 8.48
N HIS A 35 -5.39 5.45 9.14
CA HIS A 35 -5.68 6.87 9.11
C HIS A 35 -4.38 7.69 9.13
N ASN A 36 -4.29 8.68 8.25
CA ASN A 36 -3.21 9.66 8.24
C ASN A 36 -3.80 11.03 8.57
N PRO A 37 -3.76 11.48 9.83
CA PRO A 37 -4.41 12.74 10.22
C PRO A 37 -3.80 13.97 9.58
N LEU A 38 -2.54 13.91 9.16
CA LEU A 38 -1.87 15.04 8.53
C LEU A 38 -2.56 15.47 7.24
N CYS A 39 -2.99 14.51 6.42
CA CYS A 39 -3.64 14.76 5.13
C CYS A 39 -5.12 14.38 5.12
N GLY A 40 -5.63 13.85 6.19
CA GLY A 40 -7.01 13.37 6.25
C GLY A 40 -7.27 12.10 5.47
N ASP A 41 -6.20 11.35 5.14
CA ASP A 41 -6.35 10.08 4.42
C ASP A 41 -6.94 9.01 5.33
N GLU A 42 -7.84 8.19 4.78
CA GLU A 42 -8.35 7.00 5.43
C GLU A 42 -8.35 5.86 4.43
N VAL A 43 -8.00 4.66 4.88
CA VAL A 43 -8.01 3.47 4.05
C VAL A 43 -8.48 2.28 4.87
N GLU A 44 -9.29 1.44 4.24
CA GLU A 44 -9.72 0.17 4.83
C GLU A 44 -9.33 -0.95 3.88
N PHE A 45 -8.69 -1.99 4.41
CA PHE A 45 -8.31 -3.16 3.62
C PHE A 45 -9.11 -4.36 4.07
N TYR A 46 -9.65 -5.08 3.09
CA TYR A 46 -10.43 -6.30 3.26
C TYR A 46 -9.66 -7.41 2.59
N ILE A 47 -9.10 -8.33 3.37
CA ILE A 47 -8.21 -9.37 2.87
C ILE A 47 -8.84 -10.73 3.16
N ASP A 48 -8.91 -11.58 2.15
CA ASP A 48 -9.39 -12.95 2.31
C ASP A 48 -8.18 -13.89 2.23
N ILE A 49 -7.89 -14.56 3.34
CA ILE A 49 -6.73 -15.43 3.48
C ILE A 49 -7.21 -16.87 3.62
N ASN A 50 -6.67 -17.76 2.79
CA ASN A 50 -6.96 -19.17 2.83
C ASN A 50 -5.67 -19.96 2.58
N ASN A 51 -5.38 -20.94 3.43
CA ASN A 51 -4.18 -21.76 3.33
C ASN A 51 -2.90 -20.92 3.26
N ASN A 52 -2.83 -19.92 4.14
CA ASN A 52 -1.68 -19.00 4.25
C ASN A 52 -1.43 -18.19 2.98
N LYS A 53 -2.45 -17.98 2.17
CA LYS A 53 -2.34 -17.26 0.90
C LYS A 53 -3.44 -16.21 0.80
N ILE A 54 -3.09 -15.04 0.25
CA ILE A 54 -4.05 -13.98 -0.03
C ILE A 54 -4.79 -14.33 -1.31
N ILE A 55 -6.05 -14.75 -1.18
CA ILE A 55 -6.89 -15.13 -2.33
C ILE A 55 -7.71 -13.96 -2.85
N ASN A 56 -7.95 -12.94 -2.02
CA ASN A 56 -8.58 -11.70 -2.45
C ASN A 56 -8.10 -10.56 -1.55
N ILE A 57 -7.95 -9.37 -2.13
CA ILE A 57 -7.62 -8.17 -1.39
C ILE A 57 -8.31 -7.00 -2.06
N GLN A 58 -9.11 -6.27 -1.28
CA GLN A 58 -9.83 -5.10 -1.75
C GLN A 58 -9.63 -3.97 -0.76
N PHE A 59 -9.91 -2.76 -1.19
CA PHE A 59 -9.81 -1.60 -0.30
C PHE A 59 -10.88 -0.57 -0.60
N THR A 60 -11.18 0.23 0.40
CA THR A 60 -11.92 1.48 0.25
C THR A 60 -11.10 2.57 0.91
N GLY A 61 -11.31 3.81 0.50
CA GLY A 61 -10.57 4.90 1.10
C GLY A 61 -10.87 6.24 0.49
N ILE A 62 -10.54 7.27 1.24
CA ILE A 62 -10.59 8.66 0.82
C ILE A 62 -9.26 9.30 1.15
N GLY A 63 -8.85 10.30 0.38
CA GLY A 63 -7.60 10.98 0.63
C GLY A 63 -6.89 11.39 -0.64
N CYS A 64 -5.59 11.65 -0.51
CA CYS A 64 -4.79 12.13 -1.62
C CYS A 64 -4.50 11.01 -2.63
N ALA A 65 -4.02 11.43 -3.81
CA ALA A 65 -3.69 10.50 -4.89
C ALA A 65 -2.63 9.48 -4.49
N ILE A 66 -1.66 9.87 -3.65
CA ILE A 66 -0.59 8.97 -3.21
C ILE A 66 -1.14 7.86 -2.31
N SER A 67 -1.98 8.22 -1.35
CA SER A 67 -2.57 7.24 -0.44
C SER A 67 -3.47 6.25 -1.20
N LYS A 68 -4.36 6.76 -2.03
CA LYS A 68 -5.30 5.92 -2.80
C LYS A 68 -4.60 5.14 -3.90
N GLY A 69 -3.66 5.79 -4.58
CA GLY A 69 -2.88 5.14 -5.64
C GLY A 69 -2.01 4.01 -5.11
N SER A 70 -1.30 4.23 -4.00
CA SER A 70 -0.48 3.17 -3.41
C SER A 70 -1.33 2.02 -2.89
N ALA A 71 -2.50 2.30 -2.30
CA ALA A 71 -3.42 1.23 -1.88
C ALA A 71 -3.82 0.35 -3.05
N SER A 72 -4.20 0.97 -4.17
CA SER A 72 -4.55 0.25 -5.40
C SER A 72 -3.39 -0.62 -5.89
N MET A 73 -2.18 -0.06 -5.92
CA MET A 73 -0.98 -0.78 -6.36
C MET A 73 -0.66 -1.97 -5.46
N PHE A 74 -0.82 -1.81 -4.14
CA PHE A 74 -0.63 -2.91 -3.21
C PHE A 74 -1.58 -4.07 -3.49
N THR A 75 -2.84 -3.80 -3.82
CA THR A 75 -3.78 -4.89 -4.09
C THR A 75 -3.34 -5.73 -5.28
N GLU A 76 -2.82 -5.09 -6.33
CA GLU A 76 -2.34 -5.81 -7.51
C GLU A 76 -1.08 -6.63 -7.21
N THR A 77 -0.20 -6.10 -6.37
CA THR A 77 1.06 -6.77 -6.04
C THR A 77 0.84 -7.94 -5.10
N LEU A 78 -0.07 -7.81 -4.13
CA LEU A 78 -0.22 -8.80 -3.07
C LEU A 78 -1.20 -9.92 -3.37
N ILE A 79 -2.05 -9.77 -4.38
CA ILE A 79 -3.00 -10.83 -4.73
C ILE A 79 -2.23 -12.12 -5.08
N ASN A 80 -2.70 -13.25 -4.57
CA ASN A 80 -2.12 -14.57 -4.78
C ASN A 80 -0.75 -14.78 -4.12
N LYS A 81 -0.28 -13.85 -3.32
CA LYS A 81 0.96 -14.03 -2.55
C LYS A 81 0.66 -14.75 -1.24
N ASN A 82 1.62 -15.55 -0.77
CA ASN A 82 1.48 -16.10 0.57
C ASN A 82 1.78 -15.03 1.62
N ILE A 83 1.41 -15.30 2.87
CA ILE A 83 1.50 -14.31 3.95
C ILE A 83 2.95 -13.87 4.18
N ASP A 84 3.91 -14.78 4.13
CA ASP A 84 5.32 -14.44 4.35
C ASP A 84 5.85 -13.51 3.26
N GLU A 85 5.48 -13.77 2.01
CA GLU A 85 5.84 -12.89 0.89
C GLU A 85 5.18 -11.52 1.05
N ALA A 86 3.90 -11.49 1.40
CA ALA A 86 3.16 -10.23 1.58
C ALA A 86 3.79 -9.38 2.67
N MET A 87 4.13 -9.97 3.81
CA MET A 87 4.78 -9.25 4.91
C MET A 87 6.15 -8.74 4.53
N ARG A 88 6.90 -9.53 3.75
CA ARG A 88 8.21 -9.11 3.24
C ARG A 88 8.07 -7.92 2.30
N ILE A 89 7.07 -7.95 1.41
CA ILE A 89 6.81 -6.86 0.46
C ILE A 89 6.44 -5.57 1.19
N THR A 90 5.52 -5.63 2.15
CA THR A 90 5.12 -4.42 2.91
C THR A 90 6.29 -3.85 3.70
N SER A 91 7.11 -4.70 4.32
CA SER A 91 8.28 -4.28 5.08
C SER A 91 9.33 -3.62 4.17
N LYS A 92 9.59 -4.22 3.01
CA LYS A 92 10.52 -3.69 2.01
C LYS A 92 10.06 -2.34 1.47
N PHE A 93 8.77 -2.22 1.21
CA PHE A 93 8.20 -0.97 0.74
C PHE A 93 8.39 0.16 1.76
N LYS A 94 8.10 -0.10 3.02
CA LYS A 94 8.30 0.88 4.08
C LYS A 94 9.76 1.33 4.15
N LYS A 95 10.67 0.39 4.06
CA LYS A 95 12.10 0.70 4.07
C LYS A 95 12.50 1.54 2.87
N MET A 96 11.98 1.22 1.69
CA MET A 96 12.26 1.95 0.47
C MET A 96 11.83 3.42 0.56
N VAL A 97 10.62 3.69 1.05
CA VAL A 97 10.11 5.07 1.08
C VAL A 97 10.62 5.87 2.28
N THR A 98 11.22 5.22 3.26
CA THR A 98 11.80 5.91 4.42
C THR A 98 13.33 6.03 4.36
N THR A 99 13.97 5.44 3.36
CA THR A 99 15.43 5.42 3.24
C THR A 99 15.84 5.94 1.87
N GLN A 100 16.57 7.05 1.83
CA GLN A 100 17.11 7.56 0.56
C GLN A 100 18.29 6.70 0.12
N ASN A 101 18.39 6.49 -1.20
CA ASN A 101 19.50 5.74 -1.81
C ASN A 101 19.63 4.32 -1.27
N LEU A 102 18.49 3.66 -1.05
CA LEU A 102 18.47 2.28 -0.59
C LEU A 102 19.14 1.37 -1.62
N ASN A 103 20.11 0.58 -1.17
CA ASN A 103 20.86 -0.32 -2.04
C ASN A 103 20.41 -1.77 -1.78
N GLU A 104 19.18 -2.09 -2.17
CA GLU A 104 18.62 -3.42 -2.05
C GLU A 104 17.86 -3.78 -3.32
N ASP A 105 17.66 -5.08 -3.55
CA ASP A 105 16.86 -5.58 -4.66
C ASP A 105 15.39 -5.30 -4.37
N LEU A 106 14.77 -4.51 -5.24
CA LEU A 106 13.37 -4.12 -5.12
C LEU A 106 12.47 -4.83 -6.14
N ASN A 107 12.99 -5.83 -6.85
CA ASN A 107 12.23 -6.53 -7.90
C ASN A 107 10.95 -7.17 -7.37
N GLU A 108 10.96 -7.64 -6.14
CA GLU A 108 9.80 -8.26 -5.51
C GLU A 108 8.62 -7.29 -5.34
N LEU A 109 8.91 -5.99 -5.34
CA LEU A 109 7.89 -4.94 -5.19
C LEU A 109 7.13 -4.64 -6.48
N ASP A 110 7.56 -5.18 -7.63
CA ASP A 110 6.95 -4.88 -8.93
C ASP A 110 6.80 -3.36 -9.12
N ASP A 111 5.63 -2.89 -9.53
CA ASP A 111 5.38 -1.46 -9.77
C ASP A 111 5.55 -0.60 -8.52
N LEU A 112 5.39 -1.16 -7.33
CA LEU A 112 5.60 -0.40 -6.09
C LEU A 112 7.02 0.16 -6.00
N SER A 113 8.00 -0.48 -6.64
CA SER A 113 9.38 0.00 -6.66
C SER A 113 9.52 1.37 -7.32
N LEU A 114 8.59 1.72 -8.20
CA LEU A 114 8.59 3.03 -8.88
C LEU A 114 8.27 4.18 -7.92
N LEU A 115 7.79 3.89 -6.71
CA LEU A 115 7.49 4.89 -5.70
C LEU A 115 8.71 5.25 -4.84
N SER A 116 9.90 4.76 -5.18
CA SER A 116 11.12 5.01 -4.41
C SER A 116 11.44 6.49 -4.22
N GLY A 117 11.09 7.32 -5.20
CA GLY A 117 11.33 8.76 -5.13
C GLY A 117 10.57 9.48 -4.01
N ILE A 118 9.55 8.84 -3.44
CA ILE A 118 8.78 9.41 -2.33
C ILE A 118 9.66 9.69 -1.12
N SER A 119 10.76 8.95 -0.95
CA SER A 119 11.67 9.12 0.19
C SER A 119 12.23 10.54 0.30
N SER A 120 12.24 11.30 -0.81
CA SER A 120 12.68 12.70 -0.83
C SER A 120 11.61 13.68 -0.33
N TYR A 121 10.39 13.22 -0.04
CA TYR A 121 9.27 14.08 0.33
C TYR A 121 8.62 13.57 1.62
N PRO A 122 9.11 14.00 2.80
CA PRO A 122 8.66 13.45 4.08
C PRO A 122 7.14 13.46 4.30
N ALA A 123 6.45 14.51 3.85
CA ALA A 123 5.00 14.58 4.01
C ALA A 123 4.28 13.49 3.21
N ARG A 124 4.83 13.13 2.04
CA ARG A 124 4.26 12.09 1.18
C ARG A 124 4.58 10.68 1.67
N VAL A 125 5.67 10.54 2.41
CA VAL A 125 6.03 9.24 3.00
C VAL A 125 4.89 8.72 3.86
N LYS A 126 4.30 9.56 4.68
CA LYS A 126 3.17 9.16 5.55
C LYS A 126 1.96 8.71 4.75
N CYS A 127 1.68 9.36 3.62
CA CYS A 127 0.60 8.95 2.74
C CYS A 127 0.88 7.58 2.11
N ALA A 128 2.12 7.35 1.69
CA ALA A 128 2.50 6.11 1.02
C ALA A 128 2.55 4.90 1.96
N ILE A 129 3.06 5.06 3.18
CA ILE A 129 3.19 3.94 4.13
C ILE A 129 1.88 3.57 4.81
N LEU A 130 0.86 4.42 4.70
CA LEU A 130 -0.44 4.15 5.34
C LEU A 130 -0.97 2.78 4.93
N SER A 131 -0.94 2.46 3.63
CA SER A 131 -1.41 1.18 3.12
C SER A 131 -0.58 0.01 3.67
N SER A 132 0.74 0.14 3.68
CA SER A 132 1.60 -0.94 4.16
C SER A 132 1.35 -1.25 5.64
N HIS A 133 1.22 -0.23 6.47
CA HIS A 133 0.88 -0.40 7.89
C HIS A 133 -0.49 -1.05 8.08
N THR A 134 -1.47 -0.60 7.31
CA THR A 134 -2.84 -1.10 7.42
C THR A 134 -2.93 -2.55 6.97
N ILE A 135 -2.24 -2.91 5.88
CA ILE A 135 -2.20 -4.28 5.39
C ILE A 135 -1.55 -5.21 6.42
N GLU A 136 -0.44 -4.78 7.01
CA GLU A 136 0.22 -5.57 8.06
C GLU A 136 -0.70 -5.80 9.25
N SER A 137 -1.42 -4.77 9.67
CA SER A 137 -2.39 -4.88 10.75
C SER A 137 -3.51 -5.85 10.39
N ALA A 138 -4.00 -5.80 9.16
CA ALA A 138 -5.04 -6.72 8.71
C ALA A 138 -4.55 -8.17 8.71
N ILE A 139 -3.35 -8.41 8.19
CA ILE A 139 -2.77 -9.76 8.16
C ILE A 139 -2.60 -10.30 9.57
N ASN A 140 -2.14 -9.47 10.49
CA ASN A 140 -1.97 -9.85 11.91
C ASN A 140 -3.29 -9.85 12.68
N ASN A 141 -4.37 -9.46 12.03
CA ASN A 141 -5.72 -9.41 12.60
C ASN A 141 -5.79 -8.56 13.88
N GLU A 142 -5.12 -7.42 13.87
CA GLU A 142 -5.17 -6.46 14.98
C GLU A 142 -6.51 -5.72 14.99
N GLN A 143 -7.03 -5.45 16.18
CA GLN A 143 -8.38 -4.88 16.37
C GLN A 143 -8.36 -3.37 16.59
N LYS A 144 -7.35 -2.67 16.09
CA LYS A 144 -7.22 -1.23 16.30
C LYS A 144 -7.03 -0.50 14.97
N THR A 145 -7.42 0.78 14.93
CA THR A 145 -7.15 1.66 13.80
C THR A 145 -5.67 2.06 13.82
N ILE A 146 -5.01 1.92 12.70
CA ILE A 146 -3.59 2.29 12.55
C ILE A 146 -3.50 3.76 12.17
N SER A 147 -2.56 4.48 12.75
CA SER A 147 -2.30 5.89 12.43
C SER A 147 -0.85 6.06 12.00
N THR A 148 -0.64 6.92 10.99
CA THR A 148 0.72 7.28 10.54
C THR A 148 1.16 8.62 11.13
N GLU A 149 0.51 9.06 12.16
CA GLU A 149 0.85 10.27 12.88
C GLU A 149 2.26 10.24 13.46
#